data_e719380b006c7ab1a81c829ac8faf02b
#
_entry.id   e719380b006c7ab1a81c829ac8faf02b
#
_cell.length_a   1.000
_cell.length_b   1.000
_cell.length_c   1.000
_cell.angle_alpha   90.00
_cell.angle_beta   90.00
_cell.angle_gamma   90.00
#
_symmetry.space_group_name_H-M   'P 1'
#
loop_
_entity.id
_entity.type
_entity.pdbx_description
1 polymer ?
#
loop_
_entity_poly.entity_id
_entity_poly.type
_entity_poly.pdbx_seq_one_letter_code
_entity_poly.pdbx_strand_id
1 'polypeptide(L)'
;EGGMKVLREKGWDCKTVECGDETKADKYEDMMLDVIDEGYHYIVASSTFRDVMLKLAKEYPENQFIIVDDSMDEADIPDNVALIFYAQNEGSYIVGQLAAGMSESGVVAVNVGMDTPVIADFVTGFIDGAQAYDPDIKIVKAAVGSWTDPAKMKELCLTQARDKQADVFYQVAGASGAGLFEACKELGTWAIGVDSDQYAYYKESENPELADIILTSMLKNVGDSVVAFFEKVENGEAEWGKQNSLGLSDNAVGYVDNDFFEATVPEELRAVMTESKEKIASGEL
;
A
#
# COMPACT_ATOMS: atom_id res chain seq x y z
N GLU A 1 -12.64 -5.40 1.19
CA GLU A 1 -13.79 -6.28 1.59
C GLU A 1 -13.68 -6.79 3.03
N GLY A 2 -12.50 -7.16 3.54
CA GLY A 2 -12.32 -7.67 4.91
C GLY A 2 -12.86 -6.74 5.98
N GLY A 3 -12.45 -5.49 5.99
CA GLY A 3 -12.94 -4.49 6.96
C GLY A 3 -14.45 -4.28 6.92
N MET A 4 -15.06 -4.27 5.73
CA MET A 4 -16.52 -4.16 5.56
C MET A 4 -17.26 -5.36 6.16
N LYS A 5 -16.70 -6.56 6.07
CA LYS A 5 -17.28 -7.74 6.71
C LYS A 5 -17.28 -7.59 8.23
N VAL A 6 -16.15 -7.16 8.81
CA VAL A 6 -16.02 -6.92 10.25
C VAL A 6 -17.01 -5.85 10.72
N LEU A 7 -17.15 -4.73 9.99
CA LEU A 7 -18.11 -3.67 10.33
C LEU A 7 -19.57 -4.19 10.31
N ARG A 8 -19.94 -5.00 9.31
CA ARG A 8 -21.28 -5.62 9.29
C ARG A 8 -21.51 -6.56 10.46
N GLU A 9 -20.51 -7.35 10.85
CA GLU A 9 -20.59 -8.24 12.03
C GLU A 9 -20.75 -7.44 13.34
N LYS A 10 -20.22 -6.20 13.39
CA LYS A 10 -20.42 -5.23 14.48
C LYS A 10 -21.79 -4.50 14.43
N GLY A 11 -22.58 -4.71 13.38
CA GLY A 11 -23.92 -4.14 13.25
C GLY A 11 -24.02 -2.88 12.40
N TRP A 12 -22.95 -2.48 11.72
CA TRP A 12 -22.99 -1.38 10.76
C TRP A 12 -23.71 -1.81 9.47
N ASP A 13 -24.59 -0.95 8.96
CA ASP A 13 -25.13 -1.11 7.61
C ASP A 13 -24.10 -0.54 6.61
N CYS A 14 -23.55 -1.41 5.80
CA CYS A 14 -22.44 -1.09 4.90
C CYS A 14 -22.77 -1.43 3.45
N LYS A 15 -22.62 -0.46 2.56
CA LYS A 15 -22.76 -0.60 1.11
C LYS A 15 -21.41 -0.36 0.43
N THR A 16 -21.08 -1.17 -0.56
CA THR A 16 -19.94 -0.94 -1.45
C THR A 16 -20.45 -0.49 -2.82
N VAL A 17 -19.86 0.57 -3.34
CA VAL A 17 -20.15 1.08 -4.69
C VAL A 17 -18.87 1.03 -5.51
N GLU A 18 -18.90 0.30 -6.61
CA GLU A 18 -17.80 0.23 -7.57
C GLU A 18 -17.90 1.38 -8.56
N CYS A 19 -17.00 2.36 -8.43
CA CYS A 19 -17.03 3.57 -9.25
C CYS A 19 -16.28 3.44 -10.59
N GLY A 20 -15.61 2.29 -10.80
CA GLY A 20 -14.78 2.06 -12.00
C GLY A 20 -13.41 2.74 -11.91
N ASP A 21 -12.82 3.00 -13.07
CA ASP A 21 -11.50 3.64 -13.20
C ASP A 21 -11.60 5.15 -13.45
N GLU A 22 -10.45 5.82 -13.59
CA GLU A 22 -10.33 7.28 -13.79
C GLU A 22 -11.08 7.80 -15.01
N THR A 23 -11.41 6.94 -15.97
CA THR A 23 -12.20 7.33 -17.18
C THR A 23 -13.65 7.66 -16.84
N LYS A 24 -14.09 7.36 -15.60
CA LYS A 24 -15.44 7.63 -15.09
C LYS A 24 -15.47 8.70 -14.00
N ALA A 25 -14.40 9.48 -13.85
CA ALA A 25 -14.31 10.50 -12.81
C ALA A 25 -15.44 11.56 -12.88
N ASP A 26 -16.00 11.81 -14.06
CA ASP A 26 -17.18 12.64 -14.26
C ASP A 26 -18.46 12.14 -13.58
N LYS A 27 -18.48 10.88 -13.15
CA LYS A 27 -19.63 10.24 -12.48
C LYS A 27 -19.42 10.04 -10.98
N TYR A 28 -18.24 10.30 -10.45
CA TYR A 28 -17.93 10.04 -9.04
C TYR A 28 -18.83 10.86 -8.12
N GLU A 29 -19.12 12.10 -8.48
CA GLU A 29 -20.01 12.97 -7.70
C GLU A 29 -21.44 12.42 -7.64
N ASP A 30 -22.02 12.05 -8.80
CA ASP A 30 -23.37 11.51 -8.86
C ASP A 30 -23.49 10.22 -8.03
N MET A 31 -22.49 9.33 -8.10
CA MET A 31 -22.47 8.08 -7.33
C MET A 31 -22.41 8.32 -5.81
N MET A 32 -21.67 9.35 -5.36
CA MET A 32 -21.62 9.71 -3.94
C MET A 32 -22.93 10.37 -3.49
N LEU A 33 -23.52 11.22 -4.33
CA LEU A 33 -24.83 11.82 -4.07
C LEU A 33 -25.91 10.75 -3.91
N ASP A 34 -25.94 9.73 -4.79
CA ASP A 34 -26.87 8.61 -4.67
C ASP A 34 -26.75 7.90 -3.31
N VAL A 35 -25.52 7.70 -2.81
CA VAL A 35 -25.27 7.07 -1.50
C VAL A 35 -25.74 7.96 -0.35
N ILE A 36 -25.53 9.28 -0.44
CA ILE A 36 -26.03 10.26 0.55
C ILE A 36 -27.56 10.27 0.55
N ASP A 37 -28.20 10.30 -0.61
CA ASP A 37 -29.65 10.29 -0.77
C ASP A 37 -30.31 9.00 -0.26
N GLU A 38 -29.59 7.87 -0.30
CA GLU A 38 -29.99 6.61 0.32
C GLU A 38 -29.91 6.63 1.87
N GLY A 39 -29.32 7.68 2.44
CA GLY A 39 -29.27 7.91 3.89
C GLY A 39 -28.00 7.40 4.57
N TYR A 40 -26.94 7.07 3.82
CA TYR A 40 -25.64 6.75 4.41
C TYR A 40 -24.99 8.02 4.95
N HIS A 41 -24.61 7.99 6.21
CA HIS A 41 -24.05 9.14 6.93
C HIS A 41 -22.52 9.23 6.78
N TYR A 42 -21.85 8.09 6.72
CA TYR A 42 -20.38 8.00 6.58
C TYR A 42 -20.02 7.55 5.17
N ILE A 43 -19.18 8.35 4.50
CA ILE A 43 -18.69 8.08 3.15
C ILE A 43 -17.19 7.82 3.24
N VAL A 44 -16.75 6.62 2.84
CA VAL A 44 -15.34 6.21 2.86
C VAL A 44 -14.86 5.98 1.45
N ALA A 45 -13.79 6.67 1.04
CA ALA A 45 -13.18 6.44 -0.27
C ALA A 45 -11.67 6.76 -0.24
N SER A 46 -10.94 6.37 -1.30
CA SER A 46 -9.51 6.66 -1.45
C SER A 46 -9.25 8.09 -1.92
N SER A 47 -8.00 8.50 -1.90
CA SER A 47 -7.49 9.80 -2.40
C SER A 47 -7.90 10.11 -3.85
N THR A 48 -8.20 9.10 -4.67
CA THR A 48 -8.75 9.28 -6.02
C THR A 48 -10.03 10.13 -6.03
N PHE A 49 -10.80 10.10 -4.94
CA PHE A 49 -12.08 10.80 -4.81
C PHE A 49 -11.97 12.10 -4.00
N ARG A 50 -10.75 12.52 -3.61
CA ARG A 50 -10.50 13.67 -2.73
C ARG A 50 -11.33 14.90 -3.11
N ASP A 51 -11.20 15.36 -4.35
CA ASP A 51 -11.78 16.64 -4.78
C ASP A 51 -13.31 16.62 -4.67
N VAL A 52 -13.92 15.50 -5.05
CA VAL A 52 -15.37 15.31 -4.93
C VAL A 52 -15.79 15.24 -3.47
N MET A 53 -15.06 14.48 -2.64
CA MET A 53 -15.38 14.36 -1.22
C MET A 53 -15.24 15.69 -0.47
N LEU A 54 -14.18 16.48 -0.74
CA LEU A 54 -13.99 17.80 -0.14
C LEU A 54 -15.07 18.80 -0.59
N LYS A 55 -15.56 18.69 -1.84
CA LYS A 55 -16.69 19.47 -2.32
C LYS A 55 -17.96 19.10 -1.57
N LEU A 56 -18.30 17.81 -1.53
CA LEU A 56 -19.51 17.32 -0.89
C LEU A 56 -19.49 17.53 0.63
N ALA A 57 -18.34 17.46 1.29
CA ALA A 57 -18.22 17.74 2.69
C ALA A 57 -18.67 19.18 3.07
N LYS A 58 -18.46 20.15 2.17
CA LYS A 58 -18.93 21.54 2.35
C LYS A 58 -20.43 21.69 2.08
N GLU A 59 -20.97 20.90 1.17
CA GLU A 59 -22.40 20.94 0.77
C GLU A 59 -23.29 20.15 1.71
N TYR A 60 -22.74 19.10 2.35
CA TYR A 60 -23.43 18.16 3.25
C TYR A 60 -22.74 18.10 4.62
N PRO A 61 -22.82 19.17 5.43
CA PRO A 61 -22.10 19.26 6.71
C PRO A 61 -22.59 18.25 7.77
N GLU A 62 -23.75 17.64 7.59
CA GLU A 62 -24.28 16.58 8.44
C GLU A 62 -23.69 15.19 8.12
N ASN A 63 -23.09 15.00 6.94
CA ASN A 63 -22.39 13.78 6.56
C ASN A 63 -20.92 13.83 7.00
N GLN A 64 -20.34 12.67 7.21
CA GLN A 64 -18.96 12.50 7.59
C GLN A 64 -18.19 11.79 6.46
N PHE A 65 -17.01 12.31 6.12
CA PHE A 65 -16.20 11.82 5.01
C PHE A 65 -14.85 11.31 5.52
N ILE A 66 -14.49 10.09 5.14
CA ILE A 66 -13.21 9.48 5.51
C ILE A 66 -12.45 9.22 4.22
N ILE A 67 -11.35 9.93 4.03
CA ILE A 67 -10.48 9.78 2.86
C ILE A 67 -9.27 8.96 3.28
N VAL A 68 -9.13 7.77 2.71
CA VAL A 68 -8.01 6.88 3.00
C VAL A 68 -6.88 7.06 1.99
N ASP A 69 -5.66 6.85 2.45
CA ASP A 69 -4.43 6.95 1.64
C ASP A 69 -4.21 8.35 1.07
N ASP A 70 -4.40 9.34 1.92
CA ASP A 70 -4.30 10.74 1.55
C ASP A 70 -3.65 11.61 2.64
N SER A 71 -3.04 12.72 2.20
CA SER A 71 -2.38 13.69 3.05
C SER A 71 -2.63 15.12 2.54
N MET A 72 -2.92 16.03 3.45
CA MET A 72 -3.03 17.46 3.17
C MET A 72 -2.71 18.28 4.42
N ASP A 73 -2.56 19.61 4.25
CA ASP A 73 -2.39 20.52 5.39
C ASP A 73 -3.67 20.47 6.27
N GLU A 74 -3.50 20.25 7.58
CA GLU A 74 -4.63 20.16 8.50
C GLU A 74 -5.52 21.41 8.47
N ALA A 75 -4.97 22.59 8.17
CA ALA A 75 -5.74 23.81 8.04
C ALA A 75 -6.76 23.80 6.89
N ASP A 76 -6.57 22.91 5.92
CA ASP A 76 -7.44 22.76 4.74
C ASP A 76 -8.45 21.61 4.87
N ILE A 77 -8.39 20.81 5.96
CA ILE A 77 -9.30 19.69 6.19
C ILE A 77 -10.62 20.22 6.78
N PRO A 78 -11.79 20.01 6.12
CA PRO A 78 -13.09 20.39 6.70
C PRO A 78 -13.39 19.64 8.00
N ASP A 79 -14.14 20.27 8.91
CA ASP A 79 -14.48 19.73 10.24
C ASP A 79 -15.23 18.38 10.20
N ASN A 80 -15.85 18.02 9.09
CA ASN A 80 -16.54 16.74 8.87
C ASN A 80 -15.77 15.77 7.98
N VAL A 81 -14.47 15.99 7.81
CA VAL A 81 -13.57 15.12 7.06
C VAL A 81 -12.52 14.55 7.99
N ALA A 82 -12.20 13.26 7.86
CA ALA A 82 -11.03 12.64 8.46
C ALA A 82 -10.15 12.07 7.35
N LEU A 83 -8.84 12.34 7.40
CA LEU A 83 -7.87 11.68 6.54
C LEU A 83 -7.23 10.53 7.29
N ILE A 84 -7.05 9.39 6.63
CA ILE A 84 -6.21 8.29 7.11
C ILE A 84 -5.01 8.22 6.17
N PHE A 85 -3.85 8.61 6.70
CA PHE A 85 -2.57 8.54 6.01
C PHE A 85 -1.75 7.38 6.54
N TYR A 86 -1.06 6.68 5.66
CA TYR A 86 -0.21 5.56 6.02
C TYR A 86 1.26 5.95 5.92
N ALA A 87 2.04 5.59 6.93
CA ALA A 87 3.49 5.72 6.92
C ALA A 87 4.11 4.56 6.09
N GLN A 88 3.79 4.52 4.80
CA GLN A 88 4.27 3.47 3.90
C GLN A 88 5.78 3.45 3.72
N ASN A 89 6.46 4.55 4.01
CA ASN A 89 7.92 4.62 4.08
C ASN A 89 8.48 3.67 5.15
N GLU A 90 7.80 3.51 6.29
CA GLU A 90 8.23 2.62 7.37
C GLU A 90 8.22 1.15 6.94
N GLY A 91 7.11 0.67 6.36
CA GLY A 91 7.03 -0.70 5.83
C GLY A 91 7.98 -0.92 4.66
N SER A 92 8.12 0.08 3.79
CA SER A 92 9.05 0.03 2.66
C SER A 92 10.52 0.03 3.09
N TYR A 93 10.86 0.68 4.21
CA TYR A 93 12.20 0.61 4.80
C TYR A 93 12.56 -0.84 5.16
N ILE A 94 11.66 -1.55 5.80
CA ILE A 94 11.90 -2.96 6.18
C ILE A 94 12.10 -3.85 4.95
N VAL A 95 11.25 -3.72 3.93
CA VAL A 95 11.41 -4.54 2.71
C VAL A 95 12.58 -4.08 1.83
N GLY A 96 13.05 -2.84 2.00
CA GLY A 96 14.30 -2.35 1.42
C GLY A 96 15.51 -3.10 1.98
N GLN A 97 15.58 -3.30 3.31
CA GLN A 97 16.60 -4.12 3.96
C GLN A 97 16.57 -5.57 3.45
N LEU A 98 15.36 -6.15 3.31
CA LEU A 98 15.18 -7.46 2.73
C LEU A 98 15.76 -7.53 1.32
N ALA A 99 15.42 -6.58 0.47
CA ALA A 99 15.87 -6.55 -0.91
C ALA A 99 17.40 -6.52 -1.00
N ALA A 100 18.05 -5.66 -0.21
CA ALA A 100 19.52 -5.57 -0.18
C ALA A 100 20.16 -6.86 0.35
N GLY A 101 19.59 -7.45 1.41
CA GLY A 101 20.13 -8.67 2.01
C GLY A 101 19.93 -9.94 1.18
N MET A 102 18.95 -9.95 0.27
CA MET A 102 18.67 -11.07 -0.64
C MET A 102 19.30 -10.91 -2.02
N SER A 103 19.86 -9.72 -2.35
CA SER A 103 20.52 -9.48 -3.63
C SER A 103 21.90 -10.14 -3.68
N GLU A 104 22.14 -10.94 -4.72
CA GLU A 104 23.45 -11.51 -5.02
C GLU A 104 24.27 -10.60 -5.93
N SER A 105 23.62 -9.78 -6.74
CA SER A 105 24.26 -8.87 -7.70
C SER A 105 24.68 -7.53 -7.10
N GLY A 106 24.15 -7.16 -5.94
CA GLY A 106 24.26 -5.83 -5.37
C GLY A 106 23.41 -4.78 -6.10
N VAL A 107 22.38 -5.20 -6.84
CA VAL A 107 21.48 -4.30 -7.57
C VAL A 107 20.01 -4.72 -7.34
N VAL A 108 19.24 -3.82 -6.77
CA VAL A 108 17.81 -4.01 -6.52
C VAL A 108 16.98 -3.01 -7.33
N ALA A 109 15.71 -3.33 -7.59
CA ALA A 109 14.85 -2.46 -8.36
C ALA A 109 13.54 -2.15 -7.60
N VAL A 110 13.07 -0.90 -7.69
CA VAL A 110 11.73 -0.49 -7.28
C VAL A 110 10.98 0.06 -8.48
N ASN A 111 9.86 -0.58 -8.82
CA ASN A 111 9.05 -0.24 -9.97
C ASN A 111 7.67 0.22 -9.53
N VAL A 112 7.30 1.42 -9.99
CA VAL A 112 6.07 2.10 -9.55
C VAL A 112 5.08 2.26 -10.70
N GLY A 113 3.79 2.32 -10.37
CA GLY A 113 2.73 2.56 -11.36
C GLY A 113 2.82 3.99 -11.92
N MET A 114 2.74 4.97 -11.04
CA MET A 114 2.78 6.41 -11.33
C MET A 114 3.73 7.11 -10.35
N ASP A 115 4.30 8.24 -10.76
CA ASP A 115 5.05 9.13 -9.86
C ASP A 115 4.08 10.10 -9.16
N THR A 116 3.71 9.77 -7.94
CA THR A 116 2.86 10.62 -7.07
C THR A 116 3.54 10.82 -5.71
N PRO A 117 3.13 11.83 -4.90
CA PRO A 117 3.70 12.03 -3.57
C PRO A 117 3.61 10.79 -2.67
N VAL A 118 2.46 10.10 -2.64
CA VAL A 118 2.27 8.86 -1.86
C VAL A 118 3.25 7.77 -2.32
N ILE A 119 3.47 7.65 -3.63
CA ILE A 119 4.42 6.67 -4.18
C ILE A 119 5.87 7.05 -3.86
N ALA A 120 6.17 8.34 -3.76
CA ALA A 120 7.50 8.80 -3.37
C ALA A 120 7.87 8.33 -1.95
N ASP A 121 6.91 8.22 -1.02
CA ASP A 121 7.15 7.71 0.34
C ASP A 121 7.57 6.23 0.31
N PHE A 122 6.90 5.38 -0.48
CA PHE A 122 7.31 3.98 -0.66
C PHE A 122 8.74 3.88 -1.19
N VAL A 123 9.06 4.68 -2.22
CA VAL A 123 10.39 4.67 -2.85
C VAL A 123 11.46 5.16 -1.89
N THR A 124 11.20 6.24 -1.15
CA THR A 124 12.14 6.79 -0.18
C THR A 124 12.43 5.78 0.91
N GLY A 125 11.40 5.22 1.55
CA GLY A 125 11.59 4.19 2.57
C GLY A 125 12.38 2.99 2.05
N PHE A 126 12.05 2.49 0.85
CA PHE A 126 12.78 1.37 0.24
C PHE A 126 14.26 1.68 0.03
N ILE A 127 14.59 2.88 -0.50
CA ILE A 127 15.97 3.30 -0.72
C ILE A 127 16.73 3.41 0.60
N ASP A 128 16.13 4.08 1.60
CA ASP A 128 16.76 4.30 2.90
C ASP A 128 17.02 2.97 3.62
N GLY A 129 16.04 2.04 3.58
CA GLY A 129 16.18 0.71 4.17
C GLY A 129 17.25 -0.14 3.47
N ALA A 130 17.27 -0.15 2.14
CA ALA A 130 18.27 -0.87 1.37
C ALA A 130 19.69 -0.36 1.65
N GLN A 131 19.88 0.97 1.68
CA GLN A 131 21.17 1.60 1.96
C GLN A 131 21.59 1.50 3.45
N ALA A 132 20.63 1.40 4.36
CA ALA A 132 20.93 1.14 5.77
C ALA A 132 21.48 -0.28 5.99
N TYR A 133 21.04 -1.25 5.19
CA TYR A 133 21.56 -2.62 5.23
C TYR A 133 22.91 -2.74 4.48
N ASP A 134 22.96 -2.25 3.25
CA ASP A 134 24.17 -2.23 2.42
C ASP A 134 24.37 -0.84 1.79
N PRO A 135 25.29 -0.02 2.31
CA PRO A 135 25.55 1.32 1.79
C PRO A 135 26.01 1.37 0.32
N ASP A 136 26.52 0.28 -0.23
CA ASP A 136 27.01 0.17 -1.60
C ASP A 136 25.95 -0.38 -2.58
N ILE A 137 24.77 -0.76 -2.09
CA ILE A 137 23.66 -1.29 -2.90
C ILE A 137 23.25 -0.30 -4.00
N LYS A 138 23.08 -0.81 -5.19
CA LYS A 138 22.57 0.00 -6.32
C LYS A 138 21.09 -0.18 -6.46
N ILE A 139 20.36 0.94 -6.55
CA ILE A 139 18.92 0.93 -6.66
C ILE A 139 18.52 1.50 -8.03
N VAL A 140 17.69 0.73 -8.75
CA VAL A 140 17.12 1.12 -10.04
C VAL A 140 15.64 1.43 -9.83
N LYS A 141 15.22 2.65 -10.17
CA LYS A 141 13.80 3.05 -10.14
C LYS A 141 13.26 3.16 -11.56
N ALA A 142 12.02 2.71 -11.80
CA ALA A 142 11.29 3.01 -13.01
C ALA A 142 9.79 3.17 -12.73
N ALA A 143 9.11 3.99 -13.56
CA ALA A 143 7.65 4.16 -13.54
C ALA A 143 7.04 3.55 -14.81
N VAL A 144 5.99 2.76 -14.63
CA VAL A 144 5.20 2.21 -15.74
C VAL A 144 4.43 3.33 -16.45
N GLY A 145 3.95 4.32 -15.70
CA GLY A 145 3.05 5.36 -16.18
C GLY A 145 1.60 4.89 -16.29
N SER A 146 1.25 3.77 -15.64
CA SER A 146 -0.08 3.19 -15.58
C SER A 146 -0.23 2.27 -14.36
N TRP A 147 -1.45 2.20 -13.82
CA TRP A 147 -1.80 1.24 -12.77
C TRP A 147 -2.26 -0.13 -13.34
N THR A 148 -2.48 -0.22 -14.68
CA THR A 148 -3.14 -1.35 -15.34
C THR A 148 -2.40 -1.85 -16.59
N ASP A 149 -1.07 -1.72 -16.64
CA ASP A 149 -0.23 -2.17 -17.76
C ASP A 149 0.83 -3.18 -17.31
N PRO A 150 0.45 -4.45 -17.04
CA PRO A 150 1.40 -5.49 -16.63
C PRO A 150 2.42 -5.84 -17.73
N ALA A 151 2.05 -5.68 -19.01
CA ALA A 151 2.97 -5.99 -20.11
C ALA A 151 4.18 -5.04 -20.11
N LYS A 152 3.93 -3.74 -19.91
CA LYS A 152 5.00 -2.74 -19.79
C LYS A 152 5.83 -2.93 -18.53
N MET A 153 5.22 -3.29 -17.40
CA MET A 153 5.94 -3.63 -16.17
C MET A 153 6.90 -4.79 -16.41
N LYS A 154 6.44 -5.87 -17.05
CA LYS A 154 7.26 -7.05 -17.37
C LYS A 154 8.47 -6.65 -18.22
N GLU A 155 8.27 -5.86 -19.28
CA GLU A 155 9.35 -5.40 -20.14
C GLU A 155 10.40 -4.55 -19.39
N LEU A 156 9.95 -3.68 -18.48
CA LEU A 156 10.83 -2.89 -17.62
C LEU A 156 11.71 -3.80 -16.74
N CYS A 157 11.13 -4.77 -16.07
CA CYS A 157 11.87 -5.70 -15.20
C CYS A 157 12.89 -6.52 -15.98
N LEU A 158 12.51 -7.08 -17.14
CA LEU A 158 13.43 -7.82 -18.02
C LEU A 158 14.60 -6.94 -18.48
N THR A 159 14.34 -5.67 -18.79
CA THR A 159 15.38 -4.70 -19.17
C THR A 159 16.31 -4.36 -18.00
N GLN A 160 15.76 -4.15 -16.80
CA GLN A 160 16.55 -3.85 -15.60
C GLN A 160 17.45 -5.05 -15.21
N ALA A 161 16.93 -6.28 -15.30
CA ALA A 161 17.75 -7.48 -15.05
C ALA A 161 18.90 -7.59 -16.08
N ARG A 162 18.58 -7.45 -17.37
CA ARG A 162 19.58 -7.60 -18.44
C ARG A 162 20.65 -6.50 -18.42
N ASP A 163 20.22 -5.24 -18.30
CA ASP A 163 21.10 -4.08 -18.54
C ASP A 163 21.72 -3.52 -17.26
N LYS A 164 21.11 -3.81 -16.09
CA LYS A 164 21.56 -3.33 -14.77
C LYS A 164 21.89 -4.46 -13.80
N GLN A 165 21.57 -5.70 -14.14
CA GLN A 165 21.76 -6.87 -13.29
C GLN A 165 20.90 -6.88 -12.02
N ALA A 166 19.76 -6.19 -12.02
CA ALA A 166 18.83 -6.25 -10.89
C ALA A 166 18.31 -7.68 -10.69
N ASP A 167 18.29 -8.14 -9.43
CA ASP A 167 17.92 -9.51 -9.05
C ASP A 167 16.90 -9.61 -7.91
N VAL A 168 16.53 -8.48 -7.29
CA VAL A 168 15.40 -8.35 -6.39
C VAL A 168 14.55 -7.15 -6.81
N PHE A 169 13.25 -7.36 -6.96
CA PHE A 169 12.34 -6.37 -7.52
C PHE A 169 11.17 -6.09 -6.56
N TYR A 170 10.98 -4.83 -6.20
CA TYR A 170 9.82 -4.37 -5.44
C TYR A 170 8.84 -3.66 -6.36
N GLN A 171 7.56 -4.04 -6.30
CA GLN A 171 6.50 -3.38 -7.07
C GLN A 171 5.60 -2.52 -6.19
N VAL A 172 5.32 -1.30 -6.64
CA VAL A 172 4.32 -0.37 -6.09
C VAL A 172 3.48 0.15 -7.26
N ALA A 173 2.70 -0.74 -7.87
CA ALA A 173 2.15 -0.47 -9.20
C ALA A 173 0.73 -0.99 -9.45
N GLY A 174 -0.02 -1.33 -8.39
CA GLY A 174 -1.37 -1.85 -8.54
C GLY A 174 -1.42 -3.09 -9.44
N ALA A 175 -2.38 -3.14 -10.38
CA ALA A 175 -2.54 -4.28 -11.30
C ALA A 175 -1.36 -4.42 -12.28
N SER A 176 -0.59 -3.36 -12.56
CA SER A 176 0.64 -3.46 -13.36
C SER A 176 1.68 -4.37 -12.69
N GLY A 177 1.65 -4.50 -11.35
CA GLY A 177 2.55 -5.33 -10.57
C GLY A 177 2.56 -6.81 -10.97
N ALA A 178 1.48 -7.33 -11.55
CA ALA A 178 1.43 -8.71 -12.05
C ALA A 178 2.54 -9.01 -13.06
N GLY A 179 2.88 -8.05 -13.90
CA GLY A 179 3.97 -8.19 -14.88
C GLY A 179 5.35 -8.33 -14.24
N LEU A 180 5.58 -7.74 -13.05
CA LEU A 180 6.83 -7.91 -12.30
C LEU A 180 6.98 -9.36 -11.82
N PHE A 181 5.92 -9.97 -11.28
CA PHE A 181 5.98 -11.37 -10.83
C PHE A 181 6.23 -12.33 -11.98
N GLU A 182 5.60 -12.10 -13.15
CA GLU A 182 5.89 -12.87 -14.35
C GLU A 182 7.36 -12.74 -14.79
N ALA A 183 7.91 -11.51 -14.79
CA ALA A 183 9.31 -11.28 -15.14
C ALA A 183 10.26 -11.99 -14.16
N CYS A 184 10.03 -11.86 -12.85
CA CYS A 184 10.86 -12.51 -11.83
C CYS A 184 10.82 -14.04 -11.96
N LYS A 185 9.66 -14.61 -12.25
CA LYS A 185 9.53 -16.05 -12.52
C LYS A 185 10.35 -16.49 -13.73
N GLU A 186 10.29 -15.73 -14.83
CA GLU A 186 11.04 -16.00 -16.05
C GLU A 186 12.56 -15.91 -15.83
N LEU A 187 12.99 -14.94 -15.02
CA LEU A 187 14.40 -14.65 -14.74
C LEU A 187 14.98 -15.56 -13.63
N GLY A 188 14.14 -16.17 -12.79
CA GLY A 188 14.57 -16.85 -11.56
C GLY A 188 15.10 -15.88 -10.50
N THR A 189 14.51 -14.68 -10.41
CA THR A 189 14.85 -13.62 -9.46
C THR A 189 13.75 -13.45 -8.42
N TRP A 190 13.99 -12.61 -7.39
CA TRP A 190 13.04 -12.39 -6.31
C TRP A 190 12.13 -11.20 -6.54
N ALA A 191 10.92 -11.31 -6.03
CA ALA A 191 9.91 -10.26 -6.02
C ALA A 191 9.46 -9.90 -4.60
N ILE A 192 9.11 -8.64 -4.40
CA ILE A 192 8.44 -8.12 -3.21
C ILE A 192 7.13 -7.49 -3.66
N GLY A 193 6.04 -7.93 -3.02
CA GLY A 193 4.69 -7.43 -3.26
C GLY A 193 4.34 -6.20 -2.42
N VAL A 194 3.11 -5.68 -2.59
CA VAL A 194 2.61 -4.48 -1.91
C VAL A 194 1.14 -4.61 -1.51
N ASP A 195 0.74 -3.83 -0.53
CA ASP A 195 -0.61 -3.63 0.02
C ASP A 195 -1.21 -4.84 0.74
N SER A 196 -1.16 -6.04 0.17
CA SER A 196 -1.74 -7.28 0.70
C SER A 196 -0.80 -8.47 0.53
N ASP A 197 -1.11 -9.59 1.19
CA ASP A 197 -0.35 -10.83 1.02
C ASP A 197 -0.52 -11.39 -0.41
N GLN A 198 0.40 -11.00 -1.29
CA GLN A 198 0.39 -11.44 -2.68
C GLN A 198 0.92 -12.88 -2.85
N TYR A 199 1.70 -13.39 -1.89
CA TYR A 199 2.03 -14.81 -1.86
C TYR A 199 0.77 -15.67 -1.69
N ALA A 200 -0.06 -15.38 -0.68
CA ALA A 200 -1.30 -16.09 -0.44
C ALA A 200 -2.27 -15.93 -1.63
N TYR A 201 -2.39 -14.71 -2.18
CA TYR A 201 -3.22 -14.47 -3.36
C TYR A 201 -2.83 -15.36 -4.54
N TYR A 202 -1.54 -15.44 -4.89
CA TYR A 202 -1.10 -16.27 -6.02
C TYR A 202 -1.20 -17.76 -5.71
N LYS A 203 -0.98 -18.20 -4.48
CA LYS A 203 -1.17 -19.63 -4.11
C LYS A 203 -2.58 -20.13 -4.37
N GLU A 204 -3.59 -19.27 -4.28
CA GLU A 204 -5.00 -19.59 -4.53
C GLU A 204 -5.44 -19.24 -5.96
N SER A 205 -4.57 -18.64 -6.78
CA SER A 205 -4.87 -18.20 -8.14
C SER A 205 -4.69 -19.31 -9.19
N GLU A 206 -4.96 -18.97 -10.45
CA GLU A 206 -4.69 -19.85 -11.60
C GLU A 206 -3.18 -20.02 -11.90
N ASN A 207 -2.31 -19.18 -11.31
CA ASN A 207 -0.86 -19.19 -11.52
C ASN A 207 -0.10 -19.34 -10.17
N PRO A 208 -0.32 -20.46 -9.43
CA PRO A 208 0.22 -20.61 -8.08
C PRO A 208 1.76 -20.64 -8.03
N GLU A 209 2.42 -20.92 -9.14
CA GLU A 209 3.88 -20.90 -9.26
C GLU A 209 4.48 -19.50 -9.15
N LEU A 210 3.70 -18.43 -9.33
CA LEU A 210 4.14 -17.06 -9.11
C LEU A 210 4.34 -16.74 -7.63
N ALA A 211 3.70 -17.48 -6.73
CA ALA A 211 3.93 -17.29 -5.30
C ALA A 211 5.38 -17.63 -4.91
N ASP A 212 5.98 -18.66 -5.53
CA ASP A 212 7.29 -19.20 -5.13
C ASP A 212 8.48 -18.24 -5.37
N ILE A 213 8.24 -17.08 -5.99
CA ILE A 213 9.25 -16.02 -6.16
C ILE A 213 8.95 -14.76 -5.34
N ILE A 214 7.84 -14.73 -4.60
CA ILE A 214 7.44 -13.58 -3.78
C ILE A 214 7.95 -13.78 -2.36
N LEU A 215 9.05 -13.10 -2.01
CA LEU A 215 9.66 -13.21 -0.68
C LEU A 215 8.69 -12.77 0.42
N THR A 216 8.08 -11.63 0.22
CA THR A 216 7.11 -11.02 1.12
C THR A 216 6.27 -9.99 0.36
N SER A 217 5.30 -9.38 1.03
CA SER A 217 4.63 -8.16 0.59
C SER A 217 4.70 -7.11 1.68
N MET A 218 5.02 -5.87 1.32
CA MET A 218 4.80 -4.73 2.21
C MET A 218 3.30 -4.55 2.38
N LEU A 219 2.83 -4.61 3.62
CA LEU A 219 1.41 -4.55 3.94
C LEU A 219 0.95 -3.13 4.22
N LYS A 220 -0.24 -2.79 3.71
CA LYS A 220 -1.00 -1.61 4.07
C LYS A 220 -2.42 -2.03 4.48
N ASN A 221 -2.67 -2.08 5.78
CA ASN A 221 -3.86 -2.69 6.39
C ASN A 221 -5.05 -1.72 6.38
N VAL A 222 -5.48 -1.29 5.19
CA VAL A 222 -6.57 -0.31 5.01
C VAL A 222 -7.87 -0.77 5.66
N GLY A 223 -8.23 -2.05 5.50
CA GLY A 223 -9.46 -2.60 6.07
C GLY A 223 -9.49 -2.50 7.60
N ASP A 224 -8.41 -2.88 8.25
CA ASP A 224 -8.29 -2.87 9.71
C ASP A 224 -8.21 -1.43 10.24
N SER A 225 -7.53 -0.53 9.53
CA SER A 225 -7.45 0.89 9.88
C SER A 225 -8.82 1.57 9.84
N VAL A 226 -9.63 1.26 8.83
CA VAL A 226 -11.01 1.76 8.74
C VAL A 226 -11.87 1.19 9.88
N VAL A 227 -11.75 -0.10 10.20
CA VAL A 227 -12.45 -0.70 11.34
C VAL A 227 -12.06 -0.02 12.65
N ALA A 228 -10.77 0.18 12.90
CA ALA A 228 -10.26 0.87 14.09
C ALA A 228 -10.76 2.32 14.17
N PHE A 229 -10.86 3.02 13.03
CA PHE A 229 -11.44 4.36 13.00
C PHE A 229 -12.93 4.35 13.37
N PHE A 230 -13.71 3.39 12.87
CA PHE A 230 -15.13 3.25 13.25
C PHE A 230 -15.31 2.86 14.71
N GLU A 231 -14.40 2.13 15.33
CA GLU A 231 -14.39 1.90 16.79
C GLU A 231 -14.20 3.22 17.56
N LYS A 232 -13.33 4.11 17.09
CA LYS A 232 -13.22 5.46 17.65
C LYS A 232 -14.50 6.29 17.45
N VAL A 233 -15.19 6.14 16.31
CA VAL A 233 -16.50 6.77 16.08
C VAL A 233 -17.53 6.31 17.11
N GLU A 234 -17.65 4.99 17.33
CA GLU A 234 -18.58 4.41 18.33
C GLU A 234 -18.30 4.92 19.75
N ASN A 235 -17.02 5.11 20.10
CA ASN A 235 -16.60 5.59 21.41
C ASN A 235 -16.66 7.12 21.56
N GLY A 236 -16.95 7.85 20.48
CA GLY A 236 -16.89 9.32 20.46
C GLY A 236 -15.47 9.88 20.52
N GLU A 237 -14.48 9.11 20.13
CA GLU A 237 -13.04 9.43 20.14
C GLU A 237 -12.47 9.74 18.74
N ALA A 238 -13.30 9.65 17.69
CA ALA A 238 -12.86 9.93 16.34
C ALA A 238 -12.48 11.40 16.17
N GLU A 239 -11.31 11.65 15.61
CA GLU A 239 -10.81 12.99 15.33
C GLU A 239 -11.17 13.40 13.90
N TRP A 240 -12.11 14.37 13.81
CA TRP A 240 -12.52 14.98 12.56
C TRP A 240 -11.79 16.31 12.34
N GLY A 241 -11.71 16.78 11.09
CA GLY A 241 -10.92 17.95 10.72
C GLY A 241 -9.41 17.71 10.84
N LYS A 242 -8.97 16.44 10.81
CA LYS A 242 -7.58 16.06 11.05
C LYS A 242 -7.09 14.94 10.14
N GLN A 243 -5.77 14.86 10.04
CA GLN A 243 -5.07 13.71 9.48
C GLN A 243 -4.69 12.73 10.59
N ASN A 244 -5.14 11.48 10.45
CA ASN A 244 -4.76 10.36 11.29
C ASN A 244 -3.61 9.62 10.59
N SER A 245 -2.38 9.84 11.03
CA SER A 245 -1.20 9.16 10.49
C SER A 245 -0.99 7.85 11.21
N LEU A 246 -0.96 6.75 10.48
CA LEU A 246 -0.87 5.37 10.99
C LEU A 246 0.36 4.67 10.41
N GLY A 247 1.15 4.06 11.27
CA GLY A 247 2.41 3.41 10.91
C GLY A 247 2.55 1.98 11.43
N LEU A 248 3.80 1.57 11.62
CA LEU A 248 4.15 0.27 12.22
C LEU A 248 3.65 0.15 13.66
N SER A 249 3.66 1.25 14.43
CA SER A 249 3.15 1.29 15.81
C SER A 249 1.66 0.97 15.89
N ASP A 250 0.91 1.28 14.84
CA ASP A 250 -0.54 1.07 14.76
C ASP A 250 -0.89 -0.25 14.04
N ASN A 251 0.12 -1.02 13.64
CA ASN A 251 -0.03 -2.18 12.77
C ASN A 251 -0.77 -1.86 11.45
N ALA A 252 -0.73 -0.60 11.02
CA ALA A 252 -1.35 -0.14 9.79
C ALA A 252 -0.51 -0.40 8.55
N VAL A 253 0.80 -0.51 8.72
CA VAL A 253 1.75 -0.99 7.71
C VAL A 253 2.61 -2.09 8.30
N GLY A 254 3.26 -2.89 7.44
CA GLY A 254 4.10 -4.00 7.88
C GLY A 254 4.64 -4.81 6.72
N TYR A 255 4.89 -6.08 6.95
CA TYR A 255 5.24 -7.04 5.91
C TYR A 255 4.70 -8.43 6.25
N VAL A 256 4.56 -9.27 5.23
CA VAL A 256 4.12 -10.67 5.39
C VAL A 256 5.25 -11.50 5.96
N ASP A 257 4.98 -12.17 7.09
CA ASP A 257 5.88 -13.09 7.77
C ASP A 257 5.19 -14.46 7.85
N ASN A 258 5.34 -15.24 6.79
CA ASN A 258 4.72 -16.57 6.64
C ASN A 258 5.78 -17.68 6.57
N ASP A 259 5.35 -18.94 6.57
CA ASP A 259 6.24 -20.11 6.52
C ASP A 259 7.21 -20.08 5.33
N PHE A 260 6.80 -19.53 4.18
CA PHE A 260 7.67 -19.42 3.01
C PHE A 260 8.76 -18.36 3.23
N PHE A 261 8.41 -17.22 3.79
CA PHE A 261 9.36 -16.17 4.17
C PHE A 261 10.38 -16.71 5.18
N GLU A 262 9.92 -17.38 6.24
CA GLU A 262 10.80 -17.96 7.25
C GLU A 262 11.75 -19.03 6.68
N ALA A 263 11.28 -19.83 5.75
CA ALA A 263 12.08 -20.89 5.11
C ALA A 263 13.09 -20.34 4.08
N THR A 264 12.81 -19.16 3.49
CA THR A 264 13.57 -18.62 2.35
C THR A 264 14.56 -17.54 2.77
N VAL A 265 14.16 -16.68 3.73
CA VAL A 265 14.97 -15.53 4.18
C VAL A 265 15.88 -15.94 5.33
N PRO A 266 17.21 -15.68 5.26
CA PRO A 266 18.16 -16.01 6.32
C PRO A 266 17.75 -15.43 7.68
N GLU A 267 17.97 -16.20 8.75
CA GLU A 267 17.60 -15.82 10.12
C GLU A 267 18.26 -14.50 10.55
N GLU A 268 19.52 -14.28 10.18
CA GLU A 268 20.23 -13.04 10.50
C GLU A 268 19.56 -11.81 9.85
N LEU A 269 19.07 -11.95 8.61
CA LEU A 269 18.38 -10.86 7.90
C LEU A 269 17.00 -10.61 8.53
N ARG A 270 16.26 -11.66 8.87
CA ARG A 270 14.98 -11.54 9.59
C ARG A 270 15.14 -10.85 10.94
N ALA A 271 16.23 -11.12 11.66
CA ALA A 271 16.54 -10.45 12.92
C ALA A 271 16.77 -8.94 12.74
N VAL A 272 17.52 -8.53 11.69
CA VAL A 272 17.73 -7.11 11.35
C VAL A 272 16.40 -6.42 11.01
N MET A 273 15.54 -7.06 10.22
CA MET A 273 14.22 -6.53 9.88
C MET A 273 13.34 -6.35 11.12
N THR A 274 13.34 -7.32 12.03
CA THR A 274 12.58 -7.27 13.29
C THR A 274 13.08 -6.15 14.20
N GLU A 275 14.38 -6.02 14.38
CA GLU A 275 14.98 -4.94 15.19
C GLU A 275 14.63 -3.56 14.61
N SER A 276 14.71 -3.40 13.29
CA SER A 276 14.33 -2.14 12.63
C SER A 276 12.85 -1.82 12.78
N LYS A 277 11.98 -2.83 12.65
CA LYS A 277 10.53 -2.69 12.88
C LYS A 277 10.25 -2.19 14.31
N GLU A 278 10.91 -2.77 15.32
CA GLU A 278 10.74 -2.37 16.72
C GLU A 278 11.23 -0.94 16.96
N LYS A 279 12.39 -0.57 16.39
CA LYS A 279 12.96 0.78 16.53
C LYS A 279 12.08 1.86 15.87
N ILE A 280 11.57 1.59 14.67
CA ILE A 280 10.65 2.51 13.97
C ILE A 280 9.35 2.64 14.77
N ALA A 281 8.75 1.54 15.20
CA ALA A 281 7.52 1.55 15.99
C ALA A 281 7.67 2.26 17.35
N SER A 282 8.87 2.28 17.94
CA SER A 282 9.16 3.02 19.18
C SER A 282 9.59 4.48 18.94
N GLY A 283 9.82 4.88 17.69
CA GLY A 283 10.31 6.23 17.34
C GLY A 283 11.82 6.42 17.60
N GLU A 284 12.60 5.34 17.69
CA GLU A 284 14.06 5.38 17.85
C GLU A 284 14.78 5.52 16.49
N LEU A 285 14.11 5.20 15.40
CA LEU A 285 14.62 5.26 14.03
C LEU A 285 13.66 6.07 13.14
#